data_f028ca644e138b18832a3990574f3c38
#
_entry.id   f028ca644e138b18832a3990574f3c38
#
_cell.length_a   1.000
_cell.length_b   1.000
_cell.length_c   1.000
_cell.angle_alpha   90.00
_cell.angle_beta   90.00
_cell.angle_gamma   90.00
#
_symmetry.space_group_name_H-M   'P 1'
#
loop_
_entity.id
_entity.type
_entity.pdbx_description
1 polymer ?
#
loop_
_entity_poly.entity_id
_entity_poly.type
_entity_poly.pdbx_seq_one_letter_code
_entity_poly.pdbx_strand_id
1 'polypeptide(L)'
;FQGSRGLGDVYKRQIKLCDYRDVTGCYDRIISIEMLEAVGHAYYGTYFSNLDRLLKPGGCIAIQVITIPDQRYDTYRRNPDWIQKHIFPGGILPSLNELSKSMSKNSFLNIHHIESIGPHYAETLRRWRSSFEKNSKKIEDMGYNLTFQRKWKYYLSYCEAGFQTEYTNNLQLMLKRPTEQLI
;
A
#
# COMPACT_ATOMS: atom_id res chain seq x y z
N PHE A 1 -5.43 -14.82 -10.49
CA PHE A 1 -4.57 -13.70 -10.93
C PHE A 1 -4.01 -14.05 -12.32
N GLN A 2 -4.62 -13.54 -13.38
CA GLN A 2 -3.99 -13.61 -14.71
C GLN A 2 -2.89 -12.55 -14.74
N GLY A 3 -1.65 -13.01 -14.68
CA GLY A 3 -0.49 -12.14 -14.80
C GLY A 3 -0.53 -11.34 -16.10
N SER A 4 -0.20 -10.06 -16.01
CA SER A 4 -0.06 -9.17 -17.16
C SER A 4 0.86 -9.79 -18.21
N ARG A 5 0.29 -10.24 -19.33
CA ARG A 5 1.05 -10.65 -20.52
C ARG A 5 1.61 -9.40 -21.20
N GLY A 6 2.71 -8.89 -20.66
CA GLY A 6 3.54 -7.92 -21.37
C GLY A 6 4.50 -8.65 -22.29
N LEU A 7 4.59 -8.21 -23.53
CA LEU A 7 5.55 -8.66 -24.54
C LEU A 7 7.00 -8.55 -24.01
N GLY A 8 7.64 -9.65 -23.73
CA GLY A 8 9.04 -9.74 -23.36
C GLY A 8 9.35 -10.96 -22.50
N ASP A 9 10.30 -11.74 -22.91
CA ASP A 9 10.93 -12.93 -22.31
C ASP A 9 10.25 -13.49 -21.05
N VAL A 10 9.35 -14.44 -21.24
CA VAL A 10 8.65 -15.23 -20.20
C VAL A 10 9.63 -15.84 -19.18
N TYR A 11 10.88 -16.05 -19.58
CA TYR A 11 11.94 -16.65 -18.75
C TYR A 11 12.57 -15.70 -17.72
N LYS A 12 12.31 -14.38 -17.81
CA LYS A 12 12.91 -13.37 -16.92
C LYS A 12 11.99 -12.93 -15.78
N ARG A 13 10.75 -13.44 -15.72
CA ARG A 13 9.77 -13.06 -14.70
C ARG A 13 9.30 -14.29 -13.96
N GLN A 14 9.43 -14.27 -12.64
CA GLN A 14 8.94 -15.33 -11.77
C GLN A 14 7.94 -14.74 -10.79
N ILE A 15 6.76 -15.39 -10.65
CA ILE A 15 5.83 -15.14 -9.57
C ILE A 15 6.13 -16.17 -8.49
N LYS A 16 6.40 -15.68 -7.26
CA LYS A 16 6.66 -16.53 -6.10
C LYS A 16 5.58 -16.27 -5.04
N LEU A 17 4.95 -17.34 -4.56
CA LEU A 17 4.15 -17.28 -3.34
C LEU A 17 5.12 -17.41 -2.16
N CYS A 18 5.43 -16.27 -1.53
CA CYS A 18 6.45 -16.19 -0.49
C CYS A 18 6.10 -15.03 0.47
N ASP A 19 6.27 -15.25 1.76
CA ASP A 19 6.21 -14.17 2.73
C ASP A 19 7.38 -13.21 2.46
N TYR A 20 7.14 -11.90 2.53
CA TYR A 20 8.19 -10.90 2.26
C TYR A 20 9.39 -11.01 3.20
N ARG A 21 9.18 -11.59 4.39
CA ARG A 21 10.23 -11.83 5.40
C ARG A 21 11.20 -12.93 4.97
N ASP A 22 10.72 -13.88 4.18
CA ASP A 22 11.47 -15.06 3.71
C ASP A 22 12.13 -14.84 2.35
N VAL A 23 11.90 -13.68 1.72
CA VAL A 23 12.57 -13.35 0.45
C VAL A 23 14.08 -13.27 0.67
N THR A 24 14.84 -13.91 -0.22
CA THR A 24 16.30 -13.97 -0.20
C THR A 24 16.88 -13.30 -1.45
N GLY A 25 18.19 -13.06 -1.43
CA GLY A 25 18.92 -12.43 -2.54
C GLY A 25 19.16 -10.94 -2.33
N CYS A 26 19.74 -10.29 -3.33
CA CYS A 26 20.01 -8.85 -3.35
C CYS A 26 19.54 -8.26 -4.69
N TYR A 27 18.85 -7.15 -4.63
CA TYR A 27 18.17 -6.55 -5.77
C TYR A 27 18.66 -5.11 -6.01
N ASP A 28 18.73 -4.71 -7.27
CA ASP A 28 19.07 -3.34 -7.65
C ASP A 28 17.89 -2.39 -7.42
N ARG A 29 16.67 -2.92 -7.54
CA ARG A 29 15.40 -2.18 -7.40
C ARG A 29 14.37 -3.03 -6.68
N ILE A 30 13.61 -2.42 -5.78
CA ILE A 30 12.50 -3.05 -5.08
C ILE A 30 11.27 -2.16 -5.27
N ILE A 31 10.11 -2.77 -5.52
CA ILE A 31 8.82 -2.07 -5.60
C ILE A 31 7.87 -2.73 -4.62
N SER A 32 7.19 -1.91 -3.81
CA SER A 32 6.16 -2.34 -2.86
C SER A 32 4.93 -1.46 -3.01
N ILE A 33 3.82 -2.04 -3.47
CA ILE A 33 2.59 -1.32 -3.75
C ILE A 33 1.51 -1.76 -2.77
N GLU A 34 1.08 -0.82 -1.89
CA GLU A 34 -0.04 -0.98 -0.94
C GLU A 34 0.06 -2.28 -0.12
N MET A 35 1.26 -2.60 0.34
CA MET A 35 1.53 -3.75 1.20
C MET A 35 1.60 -3.36 2.68
N LEU A 36 2.11 -2.16 2.98
CA LEU A 36 2.35 -1.68 4.35
C LEU A 36 1.08 -1.63 5.19
N GLU A 37 -0.07 -1.41 4.57
CA GLU A 37 -1.38 -1.38 5.21
C GLU A 37 -1.76 -2.73 5.85
N ALA A 38 -1.22 -3.82 5.31
CA ALA A 38 -1.46 -5.17 5.82
C ALA A 38 -0.34 -5.68 6.73
N VAL A 39 0.80 -4.98 6.80
CA VAL A 39 1.96 -5.40 7.61
C VAL A 39 1.68 -5.24 9.13
N GLY A 40 0.96 -4.19 9.51
CA GLY A 40 0.68 -3.86 10.91
C GLY A 40 1.79 -3.07 11.60
N HIS A 41 1.38 -2.20 12.53
CA HIS A 41 2.26 -1.24 13.23
C HIS A 41 3.50 -1.90 13.87
N ALA A 42 3.31 -3.04 14.54
CA ALA A 42 4.40 -3.72 15.26
C ALA A 42 5.51 -4.24 14.33
N TYR A 43 5.25 -4.37 13.05
CA TYR A 43 6.15 -4.99 12.07
C TYR A 43 6.77 -4.01 11.07
N TYR A 44 6.53 -2.70 11.19
CA TYR A 44 7.17 -1.72 10.30
C TYR A 44 8.70 -1.77 10.39
N GLY A 45 9.26 -2.01 11.59
CA GLY A 45 10.70 -2.21 11.76
C GLY A 45 11.22 -3.41 10.97
N THR A 46 10.56 -4.55 11.09
CA THR A 46 10.87 -5.76 10.34
C THR A 46 10.78 -5.53 8.83
N TYR A 47 9.76 -4.79 8.39
CA TYR A 47 9.58 -4.44 6.98
C TYR A 47 10.77 -3.65 6.44
N PHE A 48 11.17 -2.55 7.09
CA PHE A 48 12.29 -1.72 6.63
C PHE A 48 13.64 -2.43 6.75
N SER A 49 13.86 -3.22 7.79
CA SER A 49 15.06 -4.06 7.93
C SER A 49 15.18 -5.08 6.79
N ASN A 50 14.07 -5.71 6.38
CA ASN A 50 14.08 -6.63 5.24
C ASN A 50 14.36 -5.90 3.91
N LEU A 51 13.75 -4.75 3.69
CA LEU A 51 14.02 -3.95 2.48
C LEU A 51 15.50 -3.55 2.39
N ASP A 52 16.08 -3.12 3.51
CA ASP A 52 17.50 -2.75 3.57
C ASP A 52 18.41 -3.94 3.29
N ARG A 53 18.13 -5.10 3.89
CA ARG A 53 18.87 -6.34 3.66
C ARG A 53 18.84 -6.81 2.21
N LEU A 54 17.69 -6.62 1.55
CA LEU A 54 17.45 -7.07 0.18
C LEU A 54 17.97 -6.09 -0.88
N LEU A 55 18.21 -4.84 -0.53
CA LEU A 55 18.64 -3.82 -1.48
C LEU A 55 20.18 -3.77 -1.56
N LYS A 56 20.71 -3.80 -2.77
CA LYS A 56 22.14 -3.58 -3.01
C LYS A 56 22.56 -2.15 -2.62
N PRO A 57 23.84 -1.92 -2.24
CA PRO A 57 24.38 -0.56 -2.12
C PRO A 57 24.12 0.26 -3.39
N GLY A 58 23.70 1.51 -3.24
CA GLY A 58 23.29 2.38 -4.35
C GLY A 58 21.96 2.02 -5.03
N GLY A 59 21.28 0.98 -4.56
CA GLY A 59 19.94 0.59 -5.03
C GLY A 59 18.85 1.58 -4.61
N CYS A 60 17.65 1.43 -5.19
CA CYS A 60 16.48 2.23 -4.79
C CYS A 60 15.22 1.39 -4.63
N ILE A 61 14.31 1.90 -3.81
CA ILE A 61 13.01 1.30 -3.52
C ILE A 61 11.92 2.31 -3.89
N ALA A 62 10.87 1.85 -4.56
CA ALA A 62 9.63 2.61 -4.73
C ALA A 62 8.53 1.97 -3.87
N ILE A 63 7.92 2.75 -3.00
CA ILE A 63 6.81 2.32 -2.16
C ILE A 63 5.60 3.18 -2.50
N GLN A 64 4.45 2.54 -2.76
CA GLN A 64 3.16 3.21 -2.75
C GLN A 64 2.42 2.79 -1.49
N VAL A 65 1.86 3.74 -0.75
CA VAL A 65 1.20 3.48 0.53
C VAL A 65 0.10 4.49 0.82
N ILE A 66 -1.04 4.01 1.25
CA ILE A 66 -2.13 4.86 1.77
C ILE A 66 -1.77 5.30 3.19
N THR A 67 -1.88 6.59 3.46
CA THR A 67 -1.51 7.17 4.75
C THR A 67 -2.63 8.00 5.35
N ILE A 68 -2.53 8.22 6.66
CA ILE A 68 -3.34 9.20 7.39
C ILE A 68 -2.44 10.29 7.98
N PRO A 69 -2.98 11.48 8.30
CA PRO A 69 -2.23 12.52 8.99
C PRO A 69 -1.64 12.05 10.32
N ASP A 70 -0.42 12.49 10.63
CA ASP A 70 0.32 12.09 11.82
C ASP A 70 -0.45 12.36 13.12
N GLN A 71 -1.17 13.49 13.18
CA GLN A 71 -1.96 13.91 14.34
C GLN A 71 -3.07 12.94 14.72
N ARG A 72 -3.50 12.10 13.75
CA ARG A 72 -4.61 11.17 13.93
C ARG A 72 -4.16 9.73 14.16
N TYR A 73 -2.90 9.44 13.86
CA TYR A 73 -2.39 8.06 13.78
C TYR A 73 -2.60 7.28 15.08
N ASP A 74 -2.26 7.84 16.23
CA ASP A 74 -2.37 7.16 17.51
C ASP A 74 -3.82 6.83 17.92
N THR A 75 -4.76 7.71 17.60
CA THR A 75 -6.18 7.46 17.83
C THR A 75 -6.72 6.43 16.84
N TYR A 76 -6.37 6.56 15.57
CA TYR A 76 -6.82 5.67 14.51
C TYR A 76 -6.39 4.22 14.73
N ARG A 77 -5.11 3.97 15.05
CA ARG A 77 -4.60 2.61 15.22
C ARG A 77 -5.21 1.85 16.39
N ARG A 78 -5.79 2.56 17.37
CA ARG A 78 -6.42 1.97 18.56
C ARG A 78 -7.94 1.81 18.43
N ASN A 79 -8.54 2.47 17.46
CA ASN A 79 -10.00 2.51 17.27
C ASN A 79 -10.34 2.07 15.84
N PRO A 80 -10.58 0.77 15.62
CA PRO A 80 -10.89 0.24 14.29
C PRO A 80 -12.10 0.96 13.68
N ASP A 81 -11.93 1.47 12.48
CA ASP A 81 -12.98 2.11 11.69
C ASP A 81 -13.85 1.09 10.96
N TRP A 82 -14.76 1.59 10.13
CA TRP A 82 -15.66 0.74 9.37
C TRP A 82 -14.91 -0.13 8.34
N ILE A 83 -13.85 0.40 7.71
CA ILE A 83 -13.03 -0.33 6.74
C ILE A 83 -12.33 -1.51 7.41
N GLN A 84 -11.70 -1.26 8.54
CA GLN A 84 -11.00 -2.30 9.32
C GLN A 84 -11.96 -3.38 9.84
N LYS A 85 -13.24 -3.01 10.16
CA LYS A 85 -14.22 -3.99 10.64
C LYS A 85 -14.83 -4.83 9.53
N HIS A 86 -14.96 -4.30 8.31
CA HIS A 86 -15.84 -4.90 7.31
C HIS A 86 -15.18 -5.23 5.97
N ILE A 87 -14.05 -4.64 5.63
CA ILE A 87 -13.39 -4.78 4.34
C ILE A 87 -11.99 -5.38 4.50
N PHE A 88 -11.14 -4.77 5.35
CA PHE A 88 -9.75 -5.17 5.59
C PHE A 88 -9.48 -5.40 7.07
N PRO A 89 -9.98 -6.52 7.65
CA PRO A 89 -9.72 -6.83 9.06
C PRO A 89 -8.22 -6.91 9.34
N GLY A 90 -7.77 -6.15 10.35
CA GLY A 90 -6.35 -6.07 10.72
C GLY A 90 -5.52 -5.07 9.91
N GLY A 91 -6.07 -4.47 8.86
CA GLY A 91 -5.39 -3.41 8.11
C GLY A 91 -5.22 -2.14 8.93
N ILE A 92 -4.07 -1.49 8.80
CA ILE A 92 -3.76 -0.20 9.45
C ILE A 92 -3.06 0.71 8.45
N LEU A 93 -3.64 1.88 8.19
CA LEU A 93 -2.96 2.91 7.42
C LEU A 93 -1.85 3.54 8.28
N PRO A 94 -0.60 3.56 7.82
CA PRO A 94 0.47 4.25 8.53
C PRO A 94 0.34 5.77 8.42
N SER A 95 1.11 6.49 9.25
CA SER A 95 1.42 7.88 9.00
C SER A 95 2.87 8.04 8.50
N LEU A 96 3.16 9.13 7.80
CA LEU A 96 4.51 9.36 7.25
C LEU A 96 5.57 9.45 8.35
N ASN A 97 5.25 10.10 9.46
CA ASN A 97 6.15 10.22 10.61
C ASN A 97 6.46 8.84 11.22
N GLU A 98 5.47 7.98 11.35
CA GLU A 98 5.67 6.63 11.91
C GLU A 98 6.52 5.76 10.98
N LEU A 99 6.29 5.84 9.67
CA LEU A 99 7.14 5.15 8.69
C LEU A 99 8.58 5.67 8.75
N SER A 100 8.77 6.99 8.78
CA SER A 100 10.10 7.61 8.86
C SER A 100 10.85 7.21 10.13
N LYS A 101 10.19 7.25 11.30
CA LYS A 101 10.77 6.78 12.57
C LYS A 101 11.18 5.32 12.51
N SER A 102 10.29 4.47 11.99
CA SER A 102 10.55 3.05 11.91
C SER A 102 11.69 2.74 10.94
N MET A 103 11.73 3.41 9.80
CA MET A 103 12.78 3.28 8.80
C MET A 103 14.13 3.70 9.34
N SER A 104 14.24 4.90 9.93
CA SER A 104 15.52 5.42 10.46
C SER A 104 16.08 4.60 11.61
N LYS A 105 15.23 3.92 12.37
CA LYS A 105 15.64 3.06 13.49
C LYS A 105 16.12 1.67 13.04
N ASN A 106 15.63 1.18 11.89
CA ASN A 106 15.79 -0.23 11.52
C ASN A 106 16.47 -0.43 10.15
N SER A 107 16.96 0.62 9.51
CA SER A 107 17.60 0.55 8.19
C SER A 107 18.53 1.73 7.94
N PHE A 108 19.35 1.62 6.90
CA PHE A 108 20.18 2.72 6.36
C PHE A 108 19.50 3.42 5.17
N LEU A 109 18.21 3.20 4.98
CA LEU A 109 17.45 3.79 3.89
C LEU A 109 17.17 5.28 4.16
N ASN A 110 17.22 6.08 3.10
CA ASN A 110 16.89 7.50 3.15
C ASN A 110 15.76 7.82 2.17
N ILE A 111 14.81 8.68 2.58
CA ILE A 111 13.79 9.21 1.69
C ILE A 111 14.47 10.15 0.69
N HIS A 112 14.36 9.82 -0.60
CA HIS A 112 14.90 10.60 -1.69
C HIS A 112 13.85 11.47 -2.38
N HIS A 113 12.62 10.97 -2.47
CA HIS A 113 11.49 11.67 -3.07
C HIS A 113 10.18 11.21 -2.46
N ILE A 114 9.21 12.14 -2.39
CA ILE A 114 7.84 11.87 -1.96
C ILE A 114 6.90 12.56 -2.94
N GLU A 115 5.93 11.82 -3.45
CA GLU A 115 4.86 12.36 -4.28
C GLU A 115 3.50 12.00 -3.67
N SER A 116 2.60 12.98 -3.60
CA SER A 116 1.21 12.79 -3.17
C SER A 116 0.31 12.57 -4.39
N ILE A 117 -0.35 11.42 -4.43
CA ILE A 117 -1.29 11.06 -5.51
C ILE A 117 -2.73 10.86 -5.02
N GLY A 118 -3.03 11.26 -3.77
CA GLY A 118 -4.35 11.12 -3.16
C GLY A 118 -5.50 11.69 -4.00
N PRO A 119 -5.42 12.91 -4.57
CA PRO A 119 -6.46 13.46 -5.43
C PRO A 119 -6.76 12.60 -6.67
N HIS A 120 -5.76 11.96 -7.26
CA HIS A 120 -5.94 11.03 -8.39
C HIS A 120 -6.68 9.75 -7.94
N TYR A 121 -6.48 9.35 -6.69
CA TYR A 121 -7.14 8.17 -6.12
C TYR A 121 -8.65 8.41 -5.91
N ALA A 122 -9.06 9.61 -5.51
CA ALA A 122 -10.46 10.00 -5.41
C ALA A 122 -11.18 9.84 -6.76
N GLU A 123 -10.59 10.32 -7.85
CA GLU A 123 -11.13 10.18 -9.21
C GLU A 123 -11.20 8.70 -9.64
N THR A 124 -10.18 7.92 -9.33
CA THR A 124 -10.16 6.48 -9.61
C THR A 124 -11.32 5.76 -8.91
N LEU A 125 -11.53 6.02 -7.62
CA LEU A 125 -12.61 5.44 -6.83
C LEU A 125 -13.99 5.84 -7.35
N ARG A 126 -14.15 7.09 -7.76
CA ARG A 126 -15.38 7.59 -8.40
C ARG A 126 -15.68 6.80 -9.66
N ARG A 127 -14.69 6.56 -10.52
CA ARG A 127 -14.84 5.77 -11.75
C ARG A 127 -15.17 4.31 -11.44
N TRP A 128 -14.51 3.72 -10.45
CA TRP A 128 -14.80 2.35 -10.02
C TRP A 128 -16.22 2.22 -9.49
N ARG A 129 -16.69 3.16 -8.67
CA ARG A 129 -18.07 3.18 -8.17
C ARG A 129 -19.08 3.28 -9.31
N SER A 130 -18.87 4.18 -10.26
CA SER A 130 -19.73 4.31 -11.44
C SER A 130 -19.78 3.02 -12.28
N SER A 131 -18.63 2.39 -12.50
CA SER A 131 -18.55 1.11 -13.21
C SER A 131 -19.24 -0.02 -12.45
N PHE A 132 -19.06 -0.08 -11.13
CA PHE A 132 -19.71 -1.06 -10.25
C PHE A 132 -21.24 -0.94 -10.32
N GLU A 133 -21.75 0.29 -10.23
CA GLU A 133 -23.19 0.56 -10.31
C GLU A 133 -23.80 0.18 -11.66
N LYS A 134 -23.12 0.50 -12.76
CA LYS A 134 -23.54 0.12 -14.12
C LYS A 134 -23.61 -1.38 -14.33
N ASN A 135 -22.81 -2.14 -13.62
CA ASN A 135 -22.74 -3.62 -13.73
C ASN A 135 -23.54 -4.33 -12.63
N SER A 136 -24.40 -3.62 -11.87
CA SER A 136 -25.12 -4.17 -10.72
C SER A 136 -25.86 -5.48 -11.01
N LYS A 137 -26.58 -5.56 -12.14
CA LYS A 137 -27.30 -6.78 -12.55
C LYS A 137 -26.33 -7.94 -12.83
N LYS A 138 -25.25 -7.68 -13.52
CA LYS A 138 -24.22 -8.68 -13.81
C LYS A 138 -23.55 -9.21 -12.52
N ILE A 139 -23.35 -8.34 -11.55
CA ILE A 139 -22.79 -8.68 -10.23
C ILE A 139 -23.79 -9.57 -9.46
N GLU A 140 -25.09 -9.27 -9.53
CA GLU A 140 -26.14 -10.09 -8.95
C GLU A 140 -26.19 -11.49 -9.60
N ASP A 141 -26.12 -11.55 -10.92
CA ASP A 141 -26.09 -12.81 -11.67
C ASP A 141 -24.85 -13.68 -11.34
N MET A 142 -23.75 -13.08 -10.86
CA MET A 142 -22.58 -13.76 -10.32
C MET A 142 -22.77 -14.29 -8.88
N GLY A 143 -23.95 -14.07 -8.27
CA GLY A 143 -24.28 -14.52 -6.91
C GLY A 143 -24.03 -13.50 -5.80
N TYR A 144 -23.60 -12.30 -6.12
CA TYR A 144 -23.41 -11.24 -5.12
C TYR A 144 -24.73 -10.51 -4.84
N ASN A 145 -25.29 -10.74 -3.66
CA ASN A 145 -26.59 -10.21 -3.28
C ASN A 145 -26.58 -8.67 -3.04
N LEU A 146 -27.77 -8.13 -2.85
CA LEU A 146 -27.96 -6.68 -2.63
C LEU A 146 -27.20 -6.15 -1.39
N THR A 147 -27.07 -6.97 -0.34
CA THR A 147 -26.33 -6.58 0.88
C THR A 147 -24.85 -6.38 0.56
N PHE A 148 -24.24 -7.28 -0.22
CA PHE A 148 -22.88 -7.13 -0.69
C PHE A 148 -22.73 -5.87 -1.54
N GLN A 149 -23.63 -5.66 -2.49
CA GLN A 149 -23.57 -4.50 -3.38
C GLN A 149 -23.67 -3.17 -2.64
N ARG A 150 -24.56 -3.07 -1.64
CA ARG A 150 -24.66 -1.89 -0.76
C ARG A 150 -23.38 -1.66 0.04
N LYS A 151 -22.82 -2.70 0.60
CA LYS A 151 -21.56 -2.65 1.37
C LYS A 151 -20.41 -2.16 0.51
N TRP A 152 -20.29 -2.69 -0.71
CA TRP A 152 -19.23 -2.35 -1.63
C TRP A 152 -19.36 -0.90 -2.17
N LYS A 153 -20.57 -0.49 -2.48
CA LYS A 153 -20.85 0.90 -2.85
C LYS A 153 -20.50 1.88 -1.74
N TYR A 154 -20.86 1.55 -0.49
CA TYR A 154 -20.49 2.36 0.67
C TYR A 154 -18.96 2.45 0.81
N TYR A 155 -18.26 1.33 0.70
CA TYR A 155 -16.78 1.29 0.73
C TYR A 155 -16.16 2.25 -0.28
N LEU A 156 -16.56 2.16 -1.55
CA LEU A 156 -16.03 3.01 -2.61
C LEU A 156 -16.32 4.50 -2.35
N SER A 157 -17.53 4.84 -1.89
CA SER A 157 -17.92 6.22 -1.55
C SER A 157 -17.16 6.74 -0.33
N TYR A 158 -16.98 5.91 0.68
CA TYR A 158 -16.22 6.27 1.89
C TYR A 158 -14.76 6.57 1.58
N CYS A 159 -14.12 5.72 0.78
CA CYS A 159 -12.75 5.93 0.35
C CYS A 159 -12.60 7.16 -0.57
N GLU A 160 -13.52 7.33 -1.55
CA GLU A 160 -13.56 8.53 -2.41
C GLU A 160 -13.60 9.82 -1.58
N ALA A 161 -14.50 9.89 -0.60
CA ALA A 161 -14.61 11.04 0.30
C ALA A 161 -13.33 11.24 1.13
N GLY A 162 -12.72 10.16 1.64
CA GLY A 162 -11.48 10.21 2.40
C GLY A 162 -10.33 10.86 1.62
N PHE A 163 -10.15 10.49 0.36
CA PHE A 163 -9.11 11.07 -0.49
C PHE A 163 -9.47 12.47 -0.98
N GLN A 164 -10.75 12.73 -1.28
CA GLN A 164 -11.21 14.05 -1.74
C GLN A 164 -11.06 15.13 -0.67
N THR A 165 -11.22 14.77 0.60
CA THR A 165 -11.10 15.68 1.75
C THR A 165 -9.70 15.66 2.39
N GLU A 166 -8.74 14.96 1.78
CA GLU A 166 -7.39 14.73 2.32
C GLU A 166 -7.38 14.12 3.74
N TYR A 167 -8.49 13.46 4.11
CA TYR A 167 -8.58 12.69 5.35
C TYR A 167 -7.67 11.45 5.33
N THR A 168 -7.43 10.94 4.13
CA THR A 168 -6.40 9.96 3.78
C THR A 168 -5.62 10.47 2.57
N ASN A 169 -4.39 10.01 2.42
CA ASN A 169 -3.57 10.29 1.25
C ASN A 169 -3.00 9.00 0.68
N ASN A 170 -2.54 9.03 -0.56
CA ASN A 170 -1.72 7.98 -1.13
C ASN A 170 -0.38 8.57 -1.54
N LEU A 171 0.69 8.05 -0.97
CA LEU A 171 2.05 8.53 -1.18
C LEU A 171 2.85 7.55 -2.02
N GLN A 172 3.62 8.08 -2.96
CA GLN A 172 4.71 7.37 -3.60
C GLN A 172 6.02 7.85 -3.01
N LEU A 173 6.74 6.94 -2.38
CA LEU A 173 8.02 7.20 -1.72
C LEU A 173 9.14 6.56 -2.54
N MET A 174 10.18 7.31 -2.85
CA MET A 174 11.42 6.75 -3.36
C MET A 174 12.44 6.75 -2.23
N LEU A 175 12.93 5.57 -1.88
CA LEU A 175 13.99 5.39 -0.89
C LEU A 175 15.27 4.99 -1.61
N LYS A 176 16.41 5.39 -1.05
CA LYS A 176 17.75 4.99 -1.51
C LYS A 176 18.57 4.44 -0.37
N ARG A 177 19.40 3.46 -0.68
CA ARG A 177 20.49 3.03 0.18
C ARG A 177 21.77 3.75 -0.25
N PRO A 178 22.51 4.42 0.65
CA PRO A 178 23.81 4.99 0.34
C PRO A 178 24.79 3.94 -0.24
N THR A 179 25.68 4.37 -1.11
CA THR A 179 26.75 3.50 -1.67
C THR A 179 27.80 3.19 -0.63
N GLU A 180 28.07 4.14 0.28
CA GLU A 180 28.97 3.98 1.42
C GLU A 180 28.20 4.18 2.70
N GLN A 181 28.39 3.29 3.66
CA GLN A 181 27.93 3.50 5.02
C GLN A 181 28.94 4.43 5.67
N LEU A 182 28.58 5.70 5.85
CA LEU A 182 29.31 6.58 6.76
C LEU A 182 29.11 6.01 8.17
N ILE A 183 30.14 5.38 8.68
CA ILE A 183 30.26 4.89 10.07
C ILE A 183 30.42 6.10 10.98
#